data_c4632a0176556f221e5609a9a442a40d
#
_entry.id   c4632a0176556f221e5609a9a442a40d
#
_cell.length_a   1.000
_cell.length_b   1.000
_cell.length_c   1.000
_cell.angle_alpha   90.00
_cell.angle_beta   90.00
_cell.angle_gamma   90.00
#
_symmetry.space_group_name_H-M   'P 1'
#
loop_
_entity.id
_entity.type
_entity.pdbx_description
1 polymer ?
#
loop_
_entity_poly.entity_id
_entity_poly.type
_entity_poly.pdbx_seq_one_letter_code
_entity_poly.pdbx_strand_id
1 'polypeptide(L)'
;MPTRAYEGDAGLDLTACERVELEPGERALVATGLAVAIPDGYAGFVQPRSGLATRHGISIVNTPGLVDSGYRGELKVALLNTDARESFVVEPGMRIAQLVVLPVQGVEPVEVGELPESGRGVGGFGSSGT
;
A
#
# COMPACT_ATOMS: atom_id res chain seq x y z
N MET A 1 13.50 -2.46 12.45
CA MET A 1 12.81 -3.72 12.06
C MET A 1 11.31 -3.51 12.08
N PRO A 2 10.59 -3.92 11.04
CA PRO A 2 9.13 -3.88 11.04
C PRO A 2 8.58 -4.82 12.12
N THR A 3 7.54 -4.37 12.81
CA THR A 3 6.90 -5.15 13.87
C THR A 3 5.39 -5.15 13.71
N ARG A 4 4.74 -6.12 14.33
CA ARG A 4 3.28 -6.14 14.47
C ARG A 4 2.88 -5.45 15.76
N ALA A 5 1.75 -4.75 15.74
CA ALA A 5 1.20 -4.17 16.94
C ALA A 5 0.66 -5.27 17.90
N TYR A 6 0.04 -6.29 17.31
CA TYR A 6 -0.48 -7.45 18.05
C TYR A 6 -0.04 -8.73 17.36
N GLU A 7 0.09 -9.80 18.16
CA GLU A 7 0.35 -11.13 17.62
C GLU A 7 -0.80 -11.55 16.69
N GLY A 8 -0.46 -12.08 15.51
CA GLY A 8 -1.43 -12.48 14.50
C GLY A 8 -1.89 -11.39 13.55
N ASP A 9 -1.51 -10.13 13.78
CA ASP A 9 -1.80 -9.06 12.83
C ASP A 9 -1.16 -9.35 11.46
N ALA A 10 -1.91 -9.07 10.40
CA ALA A 10 -1.42 -9.27 9.03
C ALA A 10 -0.35 -8.25 8.63
N GLY A 11 -0.46 -7.02 9.13
CA GLY A 11 0.42 -5.91 8.75
C GLY A 11 1.65 -5.80 9.64
N LEU A 12 2.79 -5.55 8.99
CA LEU A 12 4.03 -5.15 9.65
C LEU A 12 4.13 -3.63 9.56
N ASP A 13 4.30 -2.94 10.68
CA ASP A 13 4.42 -1.49 10.67
C ASP A 13 5.69 -1.02 9.97
N LEU A 14 5.54 -0.04 9.09
CA LEU A 14 6.65 0.67 8.45
C LEU A 14 6.76 2.07 9.06
N THR A 15 7.98 2.42 9.47
CA THR A 15 8.27 3.71 10.09
C THR A 15 9.05 4.61 9.16
N ALA A 16 8.81 5.92 9.25
CA ALA A 16 9.61 6.91 8.55
C ALA A 16 11.00 7.01 9.17
N CYS A 17 12.02 7.26 8.36
CA CYS A 17 13.36 7.56 8.84
C CYS A 17 13.75 9.02 8.64
N GLU A 18 12.83 9.86 8.19
CA GLU A 18 13.07 11.28 7.95
C GLU A 18 11.85 12.12 8.37
N ARG A 19 12.08 13.42 8.57
CA ARG A 19 11.00 14.37 8.81
C ARG A 19 10.50 14.93 7.49
N VAL A 20 9.18 14.90 7.30
CA VAL A 20 8.51 15.49 6.12
C VAL A 20 7.26 16.22 6.57
N GLU A 21 7.08 17.44 6.09
CA GLU A 21 5.87 18.21 6.29
C GLU A 21 5.00 18.12 5.04
N LEU A 22 3.73 17.76 5.22
CA LEU A 22 2.75 17.65 4.15
C LEU A 22 1.66 18.69 4.35
N GLU A 23 1.65 19.72 3.52
CA GLU A 23 0.56 20.67 3.46
C GLU A 23 -0.70 20.01 2.88
N PRO A 24 -1.90 20.56 3.10
CA PRO A 24 -3.11 20.02 2.51
C PRO A 24 -2.98 19.82 0.99
N GLY A 25 -3.27 18.61 0.52
CA GLY A 25 -3.17 18.24 -0.90
C GLY A 25 -1.77 17.84 -1.37
N GLU A 26 -0.74 18.00 -0.55
CA GLU A 26 0.63 17.61 -0.90
C GLU A 26 0.84 16.09 -0.78
N ARG A 27 1.73 15.60 -1.62
CA ARG A 27 2.27 14.24 -1.51
C ARG A 27 3.79 14.28 -1.47
N ALA A 28 4.37 13.29 -0.80
CA ALA A 28 5.82 13.12 -0.75
C ALA A 28 6.18 11.64 -0.67
N LEU A 29 7.31 11.29 -1.25
CA LEU A 29 7.88 9.97 -1.15
C LEU A 29 8.75 9.90 0.12
N VAL A 30 8.24 9.24 1.16
CA VAL A 30 8.87 9.21 2.48
C VAL A 30 9.71 7.95 2.63
N ALA A 31 10.97 8.12 2.99
CA ALA A 31 11.91 7.02 3.17
C ALA A 31 11.66 6.25 4.47
N THR A 32 11.83 4.94 4.42
CA THR A 32 11.76 4.06 5.60
C THR A 32 13.14 3.58 6.05
N GLY A 33 14.17 3.71 5.21
CA GLY A 33 15.49 3.16 5.47
C GLY A 33 15.55 1.62 5.41
N LEU A 34 14.51 0.98 4.91
CA LEU A 34 14.34 -0.48 4.93
C LEU A 34 14.32 -1.05 3.52
N ALA A 35 15.07 -2.12 3.30
CA ALA A 35 14.96 -2.97 2.10
C ALA A 35 14.62 -4.38 2.54
N VAL A 36 13.85 -5.10 1.72
CA VAL A 36 13.35 -6.43 2.05
C VAL A 36 13.58 -7.41 0.90
N ALA A 37 13.62 -8.69 1.22
CA ALA A 37 13.60 -9.78 0.24
C ALA A 37 12.32 -10.58 0.48
N ILE A 38 11.34 -10.40 -0.38
CA ILE A 38 10.09 -11.16 -0.31
C ILE A 38 10.30 -12.50 -1.03
N PRO A 39 9.92 -13.62 -0.42
CA PRO A 39 10.10 -14.93 -1.04
C PRO A 39 9.36 -15.08 -2.37
N ASP A 40 9.88 -15.91 -3.25
CA ASP A 40 9.18 -16.28 -4.49
C ASP A 40 7.80 -16.85 -4.18
N GLY A 41 6.83 -16.52 -5.01
CA GLY A 41 5.43 -16.91 -4.81
C GLY A 41 4.66 -16.00 -3.87
N TYR A 42 5.28 -14.92 -3.38
CA TYR A 42 4.65 -13.91 -2.53
C TYR A 42 4.86 -12.51 -3.10
N ALA A 43 4.02 -11.59 -2.69
CA ALA A 43 4.20 -10.17 -2.94
C ALA A 43 3.91 -9.38 -1.67
N GLY A 44 4.52 -8.22 -1.55
CA GLY A 44 4.24 -7.28 -0.50
C GLY A 44 3.30 -6.18 -0.98
N PHE A 45 2.44 -5.72 -0.08
CA PHE A 45 1.51 -4.63 -0.34
C PHE A 45 1.64 -3.59 0.75
N VAL A 46 2.05 -2.39 0.37
CA VAL A 46 2.16 -1.26 1.29
C VAL A 46 0.82 -0.55 1.36
N GLN A 47 0.24 -0.52 2.54
CA GLN A 47 -1.11 0.00 2.77
C GLN A 47 -1.11 1.12 3.81
N PRO A 48 -2.09 2.04 3.73
CA PRO A 48 -2.27 3.08 4.75
C PRO A 48 -2.62 2.49 6.10
N ARG A 49 -2.33 3.27 7.14
CA ARG A 49 -2.80 2.97 8.49
C ARG A 49 -4.16 3.65 8.70
N SER A 50 -5.12 2.88 9.21
CA SER A 50 -6.48 3.36 9.41
C SER A 50 -6.55 4.58 10.34
N GLY A 51 -5.74 4.60 11.40
CA GLY A 51 -5.72 5.73 12.34
C GLY A 51 -5.25 7.04 11.70
N LEU A 52 -4.20 6.99 10.88
CA LEU A 52 -3.74 8.17 10.14
C LEU A 52 -4.76 8.61 9.08
N ALA A 53 -5.39 7.66 8.42
CA ALA A 53 -6.41 7.95 7.42
C ALA A 53 -7.63 8.64 8.04
N THR A 54 -8.17 8.09 9.13
CA THR A 54 -9.42 8.59 9.72
C THR A 54 -9.24 9.87 10.53
N ARG A 55 -8.11 10.04 11.22
CA ARG A 55 -7.87 11.22 12.07
C ARG A 55 -7.24 12.38 11.33
N HIS A 56 -6.37 12.09 10.37
CA HIS A 56 -5.55 13.11 9.72
C HIS A 56 -5.70 13.16 8.20
N GLY A 57 -6.48 12.25 7.61
CA GLY A 57 -6.65 12.20 6.17
C GLY A 57 -5.39 11.78 5.42
N ILE A 58 -4.47 11.05 6.07
CA ILE A 58 -3.24 10.60 5.44
C ILE A 58 -3.48 9.28 4.71
N SER A 59 -3.20 9.28 3.43
CA SER A 59 -3.34 8.12 2.54
C SER A 59 -2.02 7.85 1.81
N ILE A 60 -2.04 6.83 0.98
CA ILE A 60 -0.93 6.48 0.10
C ILE A 60 -1.44 6.56 -1.34
N VAL A 61 -0.72 7.31 -2.19
CA VAL A 61 -1.18 7.63 -3.55
C VAL A 61 -1.43 6.38 -4.39
N ASN A 62 -0.55 5.38 -4.28
CA ASN A 62 -0.59 4.15 -5.07
C ASN A 62 -1.09 2.94 -4.28
N THR A 63 -1.88 3.15 -3.22
CA THR A 63 -2.34 2.03 -2.40
C THR A 63 -3.25 1.06 -3.17
N PRO A 64 -3.07 -0.27 -2.98
CA PRO A 64 -1.95 -0.91 -2.31
C PRO A 64 -0.66 -0.86 -3.13
N GLY A 65 0.43 -0.37 -2.53
CA GLY A 65 1.72 -0.28 -3.21
C GLY A 65 2.35 -1.65 -3.36
N LEU A 66 2.52 -2.12 -4.59
CA LEU A 66 3.03 -3.45 -4.87
C LEU A 66 4.54 -3.52 -4.72
N VAL A 67 5.01 -4.51 -3.95
CA VAL A 67 6.42 -4.86 -3.79
C VAL A 67 6.63 -6.27 -4.31
N ASP A 68 7.29 -6.38 -5.45
CA ASP A 68 7.56 -7.68 -6.08
C ASP A 68 8.65 -8.45 -5.33
N SER A 69 8.64 -9.79 -5.45
CA SER A 69 9.63 -10.65 -4.80
C SER A 69 11.06 -10.34 -5.21
N GLY A 70 11.27 -9.87 -6.44
CA GLY A 70 12.59 -9.50 -6.97
C GLY A 70 13.08 -8.10 -6.59
N TYR A 71 12.23 -7.27 -5.99
CA TYR A 71 12.61 -5.90 -5.63
C TYR A 71 13.57 -5.89 -4.45
N ARG A 72 14.68 -5.16 -4.59
CA ARG A 72 15.72 -5.05 -3.54
C ARG A 72 16.00 -3.61 -3.13
N GLY A 73 15.27 -2.66 -3.69
CA GLY A 73 15.44 -1.25 -3.35
C GLY A 73 14.81 -0.90 -2.00
N GLU A 74 15.09 0.32 -1.56
CA GLU A 74 14.49 0.85 -0.34
C GLU A 74 12.98 0.95 -0.48
N LEU A 75 12.25 0.59 0.57
CA LEU A 75 10.82 0.83 0.66
C LEU A 75 10.59 2.30 0.97
N LYS A 76 9.91 2.97 0.07
CA LYS A 76 9.48 4.37 0.26
C LYS A 76 7.97 4.42 0.12
N VAL A 77 7.37 5.30 0.88
CA VAL A 77 5.91 5.41 0.98
C VAL A 77 5.45 6.74 0.38
N ALA A 78 4.62 6.66 -0.66
CA ALA A 78 4.07 7.85 -1.32
C ALA A 78 2.87 8.38 -0.51
N LEU A 79 3.15 9.12 0.56
CA LEU A 79 2.12 9.69 1.42
C LEU A 79 1.41 10.87 0.75
N LEU A 80 0.12 10.98 0.99
CA LEU A 80 -0.73 12.06 0.53
C LEU A 80 -1.54 12.60 1.70
N ASN A 81 -1.51 13.92 1.89
CA ASN A 81 -2.39 14.60 2.85
C ASN A 81 -3.69 14.99 2.15
N THR A 82 -4.78 14.30 2.45
CA THR A 82 -6.11 14.60 1.89
C THR A 82 -6.91 15.58 2.74
N ASP A 83 -6.38 16.00 3.89
CA ASP A 83 -7.08 16.99 4.72
C ASP A 83 -7.21 18.31 3.96
N ALA A 84 -8.32 19.01 4.15
CA ALA A 84 -8.59 20.27 3.44
C ALA A 84 -7.91 21.48 4.07
N ARG A 85 -7.48 21.38 5.34
CA ARG A 85 -7.06 22.56 6.12
C ARG A 85 -5.78 22.36 6.91
N GLU A 86 -5.55 21.16 7.47
CA GLU A 86 -4.46 20.91 8.40
C GLU A 86 -3.25 20.30 7.71
N SER A 87 -2.09 20.87 7.92
CA SER A 87 -0.84 20.22 7.55
C SER A 87 -0.57 19.03 8.47
N PHE A 88 0.25 18.09 8.00
CA PHE A 88 0.65 16.93 8.76
C PHE A 88 2.18 16.80 8.74
N VAL A 89 2.77 16.60 9.91
CA VAL A 89 4.22 16.44 10.04
C VAL A 89 4.56 14.99 10.32
N VAL A 90 5.32 14.39 9.43
CA VAL A 90 5.91 13.07 9.63
C VAL A 90 7.24 13.26 10.37
N GLU A 91 7.40 12.60 11.51
CA GLU A 91 8.63 12.59 12.27
C GLU A 91 9.37 11.26 12.11
N PRO A 92 10.70 11.23 12.23
CA PRO A 92 11.44 9.97 12.25
C PRO A 92 10.93 9.04 13.35
N GLY A 93 10.78 7.75 13.02
CA GLY A 93 10.20 6.74 13.92
C GLY A 93 8.69 6.65 13.93
N MET A 94 7.99 7.58 13.28
CA MET A 94 6.54 7.52 13.15
C MET A 94 6.12 6.37 12.25
N ARG A 95 5.12 5.60 12.67
CA ARG A 95 4.51 4.54 11.86
C ARG A 95 3.62 5.18 10.80
N ILE A 96 3.99 5.04 9.54
CA ILE A 96 3.34 5.73 8.42
C ILE A 96 2.58 4.81 7.47
N ALA A 97 2.84 3.52 7.54
CA ALA A 97 2.25 2.53 6.65
C ALA A 97 2.34 1.15 7.28
N GLN A 98 1.78 0.17 6.59
CA GLN A 98 1.93 -1.23 6.95
C GLN A 98 2.23 -2.06 5.71
N LEU A 99 3.06 -3.08 5.87
CA LEU A 99 3.42 -4.04 4.83
C LEU A 99 2.68 -5.34 5.09
N VAL A 100 1.90 -5.78 4.11
CA VAL A 100 1.19 -7.06 4.14
C VAL A 100 1.82 -7.94 3.07
N VAL A 101 2.23 -9.16 3.44
CA VAL A 101 2.81 -10.13 2.50
C VAL A 101 1.79 -11.24 2.26
N LEU A 102 1.45 -11.44 0.99
CA LEU A 102 0.44 -12.41 0.57
C LEU A 102 1.00 -13.35 -0.49
N PRO A 103 0.55 -14.62 -0.53
CA PRO A 103 0.83 -15.49 -1.66
C PRO A 103 0.17 -14.97 -2.92
N VAL A 104 0.87 -15.07 -4.05
CA VAL A 104 0.35 -14.65 -5.35
C VAL A 104 0.52 -15.79 -6.35
N GLN A 105 -0.43 -15.86 -7.29
CA GLN A 105 -0.38 -16.85 -8.36
C GLN A 105 0.49 -16.34 -9.51
N GLY A 106 1.38 -17.19 -10.00
CA GLY A 106 2.07 -16.95 -11.25
C GLY A 106 1.12 -17.23 -12.41
N VAL A 107 0.60 -16.17 -13.01
CA VAL A 107 -0.33 -16.30 -14.14
C VAL A 107 0.36 -15.96 -15.44
N GLU A 108 0.11 -16.78 -16.46
CA GLU A 108 0.57 -16.55 -17.81
C GLU A 108 -0.61 -16.00 -18.64
N PRO A 109 -0.50 -14.77 -19.18
CA PRO A 109 -1.52 -14.26 -20.06
C PRO A 109 -1.52 -15.03 -21.37
N VAL A 110 -2.69 -15.39 -21.87
CA VAL A 110 -2.89 -16.09 -23.13
C VAL A 110 -3.81 -15.28 -24.00
N GLU A 111 -3.34 -14.95 -25.21
CA GLU A 111 -4.17 -14.28 -26.20
C GLU A 111 -5.14 -15.27 -26.83
N VAL A 112 -6.41 -14.90 -26.86
CA VAL A 112 -7.48 -15.72 -27.47
C VAL A 112 -8.32 -14.86 -28.40
N GLY A 113 -8.95 -15.50 -29.42
CA GLY A 113 -9.86 -14.80 -30.30
C GLY A 113 -11.17 -14.40 -29.65
N GLU A 114 -11.61 -15.17 -28.65
CA GLU A 114 -12.86 -14.98 -27.94
C GLU A 114 -12.70 -15.47 -26.49
N LEU A 115 -13.25 -14.72 -25.52
CA LEU A 115 -13.23 -15.12 -24.13
C LEU A 115 -14.28 -16.20 -23.85
N PRO A 116 -14.00 -17.12 -22.90
CA PRO A 116 -15.02 -18.08 -22.45
C PRO A 116 -16.25 -17.37 -21.89
N GLU A 117 -17.42 -17.97 -22.09
CA GLU A 117 -18.66 -17.46 -21.52
C GLU A 117 -18.65 -17.52 -19.98
N SER A 118 -19.35 -16.59 -19.36
CA SER A 118 -19.58 -16.60 -17.91
C SER A 118 -21.00 -16.14 -17.61
N GLY A 119 -21.53 -16.52 -16.45
CA GLY A 119 -22.88 -16.13 -16.05
C GLY A 119 -23.05 -14.62 -15.85
N ARG A 120 -21.94 -13.87 -15.58
CA ARG A 120 -21.96 -12.43 -15.45
C ARG A 120 -21.82 -11.72 -16.81
N GLY A 121 -21.09 -12.31 -17.76
CA GLY A 121 -20.80 -11.71 -19.07
C GLY A 121 -20.04 -10.39 -18.92
N VAL A 122 -20.52 -9.34 -19.58
CA VAL A 122 -19.90 -8.01 -19.57
C VAL A 122 -20.32 -7.13 -18.39
N GLY A 123 -21.09 -7.65 -17.47
CA GLY A 123 -21.58 -6.89 -16.31
C GLY A 123 -20.44 -6.35 -15.42
N GLY A 124 -20.43 -5.07 -15.19
CA GLY A 124 -19.45 -4.39 -14.35
C GLY A 124 -20.02 -3.05 -13.90
N PHE A 125 -19.19 -2.26 -13.22
CA PHE A 125 -19.52 -0.87 -12.84
C PHE A 125 -20.91 -0.71 -12.19
N GLY A 126 -21.19 -1.55 -11.18
CA GLY A 126 -22.47 -1.49 -10.46
C GLY A 126 -23.58 -2.35 -11.07
N SER A 127 -23.27 -3.27 -11.98
CA SER A 127 -24.23 -4.17 -12.58
C SER A 127 -24.97 -5.05 -11.58
N SER A 128 -24.40 -5.30 -10.40
CA SER A 128 -25.03 -6.05 -9.32
C SER A 128 -26.01 -5.23 -8.47
N GLY A 129 -26.11 -3.93 -8.73
CA GLY A 129 -26.96 -3.01 -7.99
C GLY A 129 -26.26 -2.38 -6.77
N THR A 130 -27.03 -1.64 -6.01
CA THR A 130 -26.53 -0.94 -4.80
C THR A 130 -26.80 -1.73 -3.52
#